data_811d0859e95d3c13cbfb5fdc28f8a34a
#
_entry.id   811d0859e95d3c13cbfb5fdc28f8a34a
#
_cell.length_a   1.000
_cell.length_b   1.000
_cell.length_c   1.000
_cell.angle_alpha   90.00
_cell.angle_beta   90.00
_cell.angle_gamma   90.00
#
_symmetry.space_group_name_H-M   'P 1'
#
loop_
_entity.id
_entity.type
_entity.pdbx_description
1 polymer ?
#
loop_
_entity_poly.entity_id
_entity_poly.type
_entity_poly.pdbx_seq_one_letter_code
_entity_poly.pdbx_strand_id
1 'polypeptide(L)'
;MSVRQESVGQATAARSRARAVAPPEIREHRIPTQGSKPYIAMEGFDGGLWFCESGTSKIGRFDPKRASFTEFAIPTPNATPIGITVGGDGNYWFAEKTGNKIGRVTPRGEFTEFALPTPNAGPDGILLGPDGNVWFSETEVSRIGRITPDGTITEFKDGITPGGKPLSFSQRDGALWFSEAAGNCIGRIAMDGTVTEFPIPSHDSQPRATIAHPDGSIWFVETSTNALGRVDRAGKIVEYKVTTPNASLRGVAVGPDGDLWFTENFANKIGRMAPDGGMLGEYEIPTPASGARCITAMSNGRLYFTQWDAGLIGEVIPR
;
A
#
# COMPACT_ATOMS: atom_id res chain seq x y z
N MET A 1 29.06 -48.40 36.60
CA MET A 1 28.92 -47.00 36.28
C MET A 1 27.79 -46.86 35.27
N SER A 2 26.64 -46.40 35.74
CA SER A 2 25.43 -46.27 34.91
C SER A 2 25.34 -44.84 34.39
N VAL A 3 25.36 -44.68 33.06
CA VAL A 3 25.18 -43.37 32.43
C VAL A 3 23.67 -43.12 32.27
N ARG A 4 23.16 -42.11 32.95
CA ARG A 4 21.78 -41.63 32.77
C ARG A 4 21.70 -40.86 31.46
N GLN A 5 20.84 -41.31 30.57
CA GLN A 5 20.36 -40.50 29.42
C GLN A 5 19.37 -39.45 29.94
N GLU A 6 19.71 -38.19 29.76
CA GLU A 6 18.77 -37.06 29.92
C GLU A 6 17.87 -36.96 28.65
N SER A 7 16.59 -37.09 28.90
CA SER A 7 15.56 -36.89 27.84
C SER A 7 15.43 -35.40 27.53
N VAL A 8 15.74 -35.03 26.29
CA VAL A 8 15.45 -33.69 25.71
C VAL A 8 13.96 -33.52 25.65
N GLY A 9 13.43 -32.64 26.48
CA GLY A 9 12.03 -32.26 26.48
C GLY A 9 11.65 -31.56 25.16
N GLN A 10 10.74 -32.16 24.41
CA GLN A 10 10.06 -31.53 23.30
C GLN A 10 9.18 -30.38 23.84
N ALA A 11 9.56 -29.16 23.50
CA ALA A 11 8.70 -27.99 23.72
C ALA A 11 7.47 -28.14 22.82
N THR A 12 6.34 -28.48 23.40
CA THR A 12 5.03 -28.45 22.77
C THR A 12 4.69 -26.99 22.45
N ALA A 13 4.77 -26.61 21.16
CA ALA A 13 4.24 -25.36 20.67
C ALA A 13 2.75 -25.30 21.01
N ALA A 14 2.38 -24.35 21.87
CA ALA A 14 0.99 -24.06 22.17
C ALA A 14 0.32 -23.62 20.86
N ARG A 15 -0.54 -24.48 20.30
CA ARG A 15 -1.42 -24.11 19.20
C ARG A 15 -2.35 -23.00 19.73
N SER A 16 -2.12 -21.77 19.31
CA SER A 16 -3.07 -20.67 19.47
C SER A 16 -4.43 -21.17 18.96
N ARG A 17 -5.45 -21.15 19.83
CA ARG A 17 -6.84 -21.42 19.40
C ARG A 17 -7.17 -20.31 18.39
N ALA A 18 -7.37 -20.68 17.15
CA ALA A 18 -7.81 -19.74 16.10
C ALA A 18 -9.05 -18.99 16.64
N ARG A 19 -8.93 -17.67 16.77
CA ARG A 19 -10.06 -16.80 17.13
C ARG A 19 -11.07 -16.93 16.00
N ALA A 20 -12.23 -17.55 16.28
CA ALA A 20 -13.33 -17.61 15.32
C ALA A 20 -13.85 -16.17 15.11
N VAL A 21 -13.66 -15.64 13.92
CA VAL A 21 -14.10 -14.30 13.52
C VAL A 21 -15.25 -14.46 12.55
N ALA A 22 -16.33 -13.71 12.77
CA ALA A 22 -17.45 -13.69 11.84
C ALA A 22 -16.98 -13.13 10.48
N PRO A 23 -17.48 -13.69 9.34
CA PRO A 23 -17.14 -13.16 8.03
C PRO A 23 -17.62 -11.71 7.89
N PRO A 24 -16.83 -10.84 7.23
CA PRO A 24 -17.24 -9.48 6.95
C PRO A 24 -18.35 -9.47 5.90
N GLU A 25 -19.06 -8.36 5.81
CA GLU A 25 -19.89 -8.05 4.66
C GLU A 25 -19.04 -7.31 3.63
N ILE A 26 -19.14 -7.68 2.34
CA ILE A 26 -18.47 -7.00 1.23
C ILE A 26 -19.54 -6.39 0.33
N ARG A 27 -19.45 -5.07 0.11
CA ARG A 27 -20.27 -4.30 -0.81
C ARG A 27 -19.43 -3.74 -1.95
N GLU A 28 -20.06 -3.40 -3.06
CA GLU A 28 -19.36 -2.87 -4.24
C GLU A 28 -20.09 -1.63 -4.77
N HIS A 29 -19.30 -0.62 -5.15
CA HIS A 29 -19.77 0.67 -5.64
C HIS A 29 -19.17 0.95 -7.02
N ARG A 30 -20.01 1.12 -8.04
CA ARG A 30 -19.55 1.33 -9.42
C ARG A 30 -19.10 2.77 -9.64
N ILE A 31 -17.85 2.92 -10.10
CA ILE A 31 -17.33 4.21 -10.56
C ILE A 31 -18.05 4.62 -11.84
N PRO A 32 -18.53 5.88 -11.97
CA PRO A 32 -19.33 6.31 -13.11
C PRO A 32 -18.60 6.17 -14.45
N THR A 33 -17.31 6.54 -14.50
CA THR A 33 -16.52 6.45 -15.73
C THR A 33 -16.07 5.02 -16.01
N GLN A 34 -16.46 4.49 -17.17
CA GLN A 34 -16.00 3.17 -17.62
C GLN A 34 -14.49 3.17 -17.90
N GLY A 35 -13.82 2.04 -17.58
CA GLY A 35 -12.38 1.92 -17.78
C GLY A 35 -11.54 2.77 -16.82
N SER A 36 -12.11 3.23 -15.72
CA SER A 36 -11.45 4.04 -14.68
C SER A 36 -10.17 3.42 -14.13
N LYS A 37 -10.11 2.09 -14.01
CA LYS A 37 -8.96 1.35 -13.47
C LYS A 37 -8.46 1.96 -12.16
N PRO A 38 -9.27 1.95 -11.08
CA PRO A 38 -8.91 2.56 -9.81
C PRO A 38 -7.67 1.88 -9.22
N TYR A 39 -6.70 2.69 -8.75
CA TYR A 39 -5.42 2.14 -8.29
C TYR A 39 -5.22 2.37 -6.79
N ILE A 40 -4.46 3.36 -6.35
CA ILE A 40 -4.29 3.67 -4.92
C ILE A 40 -5.46 4.53 -4.45
N ALA A 41 -5.92 4.26 -3.22
CA ALA A 41 -6.96 4.99 -2.54
C ALA A 41 -6.58 5.28 -1.09
N MET A 42 -7.06 6.40 -0.55
CA MET A 42 -6.82 6.81 0.83
C MET A 42 -7.99 7.65 1.37
N GLU A 43 -8.09 7.72 2.70
CA GLU A 43 -9.04 8.62 3.36
C GLU A 43 -8.60 10.08 3.23
N GLY A 44 -9.48 10.93 2.75
CA GLY A 44 -9.26 12.37 2.71
C GLY A 44 -9.62 13.08 4.01
N PHE A 45 -9.20 14.34 4.15
CA PHE A 45 -9.54 15.20 5.31
C PHE A 45 -11.05 15.37 5.52
N ASP A 46 -11.83 15.17 4.46
CA ASP A 46 -13.29 15.30 4.44
C ASP A 46 -14.04 13.98 4.74
N GLY A 47 -13.30 12.92 5.09
CA GLY A 47 -13.83 11.58 5.33
C GLY A 47 -14.33 10.89 4.06
N GLY A 48 -14.03 11.41 2.88
CA GLY A 48 -14.22 10.75 1.58
C GLY A 48 -13.04 9.83 1.25
N LEU A 49 -13.30 8.82 0.43
CA LEU A 49 -12.24 7.99 -0.16
C LEU A 49 -11.77 8.67 -1.45
N TRP A 50 -10.54 9.15 -1.46
CA TRP A 50 -9.90 9.72 -2.65
C TRP A 50 -9.05 8.67 -3.34
N PHE A 51 -9.11 8.58 -4.66
CA PHE A 51 -8.42 7.53 -5.42
C PHE A 51 -7.98 7.97 -6.81
N CYS A 52 -6.96 7.31 -7.33
CA CYS A 52 -6.47 7.51 -8.69
C CYS A 52 -7.23 6.64 -9.68
N GLU A 53 -7.70 7.23 -10.77
CA GLU A 53 -8.27 6.52 -11.93
C GLU A 53 -7.23 6.41 -13.04
N SER A 54 -6.39 5.38 -12.96
CA SER A 54 -5.22 5.24 -13.84
C SER A 54 -5.57 5.06 -15.32
N GLY A 55 -6.76 4.54 -15.62
CA GLY A 55 -7.23 4.32 -17.00
C GLY A 55 -7.83 5.53 -17.68
N THR A 56 -8.21 6.57 -16.92
CA THR A 56 -8.97 7.71 -17.45
C THR A 56 -8.36 9.07 -17.12
N SER A 57 -7.17 9.08 -16.49
CA SER A 57 -6.46 10.30 -16.06
C SER A 57 -7.35 11.22 -15.22
N LYS A 58 -7.94 10.63 -14.16
CA LYS A 58 -8.77 11.37 -13.20
C LYS A 58 -8.35 11.08 -11.78
N ILE A 59 -8.76 11.98 -10.90
CA ILE A 59 -8.81 11.74 -9.45
C ILE A 59 -10.28 11.58 -9.09
N GLY A 60 -10.62 10.43 -8.50
CA GLY A 60 -11.96 10.13 -8.01
C GLY A 60 -12.09 10.38 -6.51
N ARG A 61 -13.29 10.74 -6.07
CA ARG A 61 -13.71 10.86 -4.68
C ARG A 61 -15.01 10.10 -4.47
N PHE A 62 -15.02 9.15 -3.57
CA PHE A 62 -16.24 8.46 -3.13
C PHE A 62 -16.68 8.99 -1.76
N ASP A 63 -17.94 9.35 -1.62
CA ASP A 63 -18.57 9.73 -0.35
C ASP A 63 -19.27 8.49 0.26
N PRO A 64 -18.72 7.89 1.33
CA PRO A 64 -19.31 6.69 1.93
C PRO A 64 -20.68 6.89 2.55
N LYS A 65 -21.02 8.14 2.95
CA LYS A 65 -22.30 8.46 3.58
C LYS A 65 -23.44 8.54 2.55
N ARG A 66 -23.11 9.01 1.33
CA ARG A 66 -24.07 9.20 0.25
C ARG A 66 -23.99 8.13 -0.83
N ALA A 67 -22.98 7.26 -0.77
CA ALA A 67 -22.64 6.30 -1.83
C ALA A 67 -22.54 6.97 -3.21
N SER A 68 -21.90 8.14 -3.28
CA SER A 68 -21.81 8.96 -4.50
C SER A 68 -20.37 9.27 -4.85
N PHE A 69 -20.12 9.48 -6.15
CA PHE A 69 -18.81 9.78 -6.71
C PHE A 69 -18.73 11.21 -7.22
N THR A 70 -17.54 11.78 -7.12
CA THR A 70 -17.10 12.99 -7.83
C THR A 70 -15.79 12.66 -8.53
N GLU A 71 -15.65 13.07 -9.78
CA GLU A 71 -14.47 12.78 -10.59
C GLU A 71 -13.88 14.10 -11.11
N PHE A 72 -12.56 14.25 -11.03
CA PHE A 72 -11.82 15.44 -11.45
C PHE A 72 -10.83 15.06 -12.55
N ALA A 73 -10.95 15.64 -13.73
CA ALA A 73 -10.04 15.38 -14.85
C ALA A 73 -8.67 16.05 -14.62
N ILE A 74 -7.59 15.27 -14.71
CA ILE A 74 -6.21 15.75 -14.65
C ILE A 74 -5.91 16.52 -15.95
N PRO A 75 -5.27 17.71 -15.90
CA PRO A 75 -4.96 18.49 -17.09
C PRO A 75 -4.04 17.76 -18.07
N THR A 76 -3.06 17.00 -17.59
CA THR A 76 -2.18 16.18 -18.42
C THR A 76 -2.93 14.99 -19.01
N PRO A 77 -3.05 14.89 -20.37
CA PRO A 77 -3.65 13.72 -21.01
C PRO A 77 -2.79 12.46 -20.81
N ASN A 78 -3.43 11.32 -20.61
CA ASN A 78 -2.75 10.04 -20.37
C ASN A 78 -1.75 10.08 -19.20
N ALA A 79 -2.06 10.83 -18.16
CA ALA A 79 -1.21 11.01 -16.98
C ALA A 79 -0.91 9.70 -16.24
N THR A 80 -1.83 8.72 -16.29
CA THR A 80 -1.78 7.46 -15.55
C THR A 80 -1.50 7.70 -14.06
N PRO A 81 -2.44 8.31 -13.31
CA PRO A 81 -2.25 8.54 -11.89
C PRO A 81 -2.21 7.20 -11.13
N ILE A 82 -1.24 7.04 -10.21
CA ILE A 82 -1.01 5.79 -9.46
C ILE A 82 -1.20 6.01 -7.96
N GLY A 83 -0.29 6.72 -7.32
CA GLY A 83 -0.30 7.00 -5.89
C GLY A 83 -1.01 8.31 -5.58
N ILE A 84 -1.65 8.39 -4.42
CA ILE A 84 -2.29 9.59 -3.90
C ILE A 84 -2.09 9.68 -2.38
N THR A 85 -1.86 10.88 -1.86
CA THR A 85 -1.70 11.16 -0.44
C THR A 85 -2.30 12.52 -0.08
N VAL A 86 -2.57 12.74 1.21
CA VAL A 86 -2.83 14.07 1.75
C VAL A 86 -1.53 14.87 1.83
N GLY A 87 -1.59 16.16 1.58
CA GLY A 87 -0.48 17.08 1.85
C GLY A 87 -0.66 17.82 3.16
N GLY A 88 0.42 18.31 3.74
CA GLY A 88 0.39 19.19 4.90
C GLY A 88 -0.28 20.54 4.63
N ASP A 89 -0.48 20.88 3.37
CA ASP A 89 -1.11 22.10 2.85
C ASP A 89 -2.65 21.97 2.71
N GLY A 90 -3.24 20.84 3.11
CA GLY A 90 -4.68 20.58 3.00
C GLY A 90 -5.15 20.21 1.59
N ASN A 91 -4.24 19.93 0.67
CA ASN A 91 -4.52 19.45 -0.68
C ASN A 91 -4.20 17.96 -0.79
N TYR A 92 -4.57 17.36 -1.93
CA TYR A 92 -4.23 15.99 -2.27
C TYR A 92 -3.11 16.01 -3.31
N TRP A 93 -2.10 15.18 -3.09
CA TRP A 93 -0.93 15.07 -3.97
C TRP A 93 -0.92 13.70 -4.61
N PHE A 94 -0.60 13.61 -5.89
CA PHE A 94 -0.64 12.35 -6.63
C PHE A 94 0.51 12.24 -7.64
N ALA A 95 0.87 10.99 -7.95
CA ALA A 95 1.94 10.67 -8.89
C ALA A 95 1.36 10.39 -10.29
N GLU A 96 1.82 11.12 -11.30
CA GLU A 96 1.47 10.95 -12.71
C GLU A 96 2.55 10.12 -13.40
N LYS A 97 2.38 8.79 -13.43
CA LYS A 97 3.42 7.87 -13.87
C LYS A 97 3.92 8.14 -15.29
N THR A 98 3.02 8.23 -16.25
CA THR A 98 3.35 8.54 -17.65
C THR A 98 3.47 10.03 -17.91
N GLY A 99 2.83 10.86 -17.11
CA GLY A 99 2.98 12.33 -17.14
C GLY A 99 4.36 12.81 -16.70
N ASN A 100 5.11 11.96 -15.97
CA ASN A 100 6.40 12.30 -15.34
C ASN A 100 6.31 13.55 -14.46
N LYS A 101 5.24 13.65 -13.67
CA LYS A 101 4.91 14.78 -12.82
C LYS A 101 4.43 14.34 -11.44
N ILE A 102 4.48 15.25 -10.51
CA ILE A 102 3.68 15.20 -9.29
C ILE A 102 2.55 16.22 -9.43
N GLY A 103 1.31 15.75 -9.32
CA GLY A 103 0.14 16.60 -9.34
C GLY A 103 -0.34 16.94 -7.93
N ARG A 104 -0.96 18.09 -7.79
CA ARG A 104 -1.67 18.52 -6.59
C ARG A 104 -3.06 18.95 -6.98
N VAL A 105 -4.07 18.50 -6.25
CA VAL A 105 -5.47 18.90 -6.44
C VAL A 105 -6.08 19.41 -5.13
N THR A 106 -6.76 20.55 -5.19
CA THR A 106 -7.52 21.07 -4.05
C THR A 106 -8.79 20.23 -3.82
N PRO A 107 -9.42 20.26 -2.62
CA PRO A 107 -10.72 19.62 -2.40
C PRO A 107 -11.83 20.10 -3.35
N ARG A 108 -11.62 21.22 -4.06
CA ARG A 108 -12.55 21.77 -5.05
C ARG A 108 -12.26 21.36 -6.50
N GLY A 109 -11.15 20.63 -6.73
CA GLY A 109 -10.77 20.14 -8.07
C GLY A 109 -9.87 21.10 -8.85
N GLU A 110 -9.17 22.03 -8.20
CA GLU A 110 -8.17 22.91 -8.86
C GLU A 110 -6.82 22.20 -8.88
N PHE A 111 -6.20 22.06 -10.05
CA PHE A 111 -4.96 21.33 -10.24
C PHE A 111 -3.73 22.25 -10.34
N THR A 112 -2.62 21.75 -9.81
CA THR A 112 -1.26 22.23 -10.06
C THR A 112 -0.38 21.04 -10.36
N GLU A 113 0.48 21.11 -11.39
CA GLU A 113 1.36 20.01 -11.79
C GLU A 113 2.82 20.45 -11.76
N PHE A 114 3.71 19.58 -11.27
CA PHE A 114 5.14 19.83 -11.11
C PHE A 114 5.92 18.77 -11.90
N ALA A 115 6.63 19.17 -12.94
CA ALA A 115 7.46 18.27 -13.77
C ALA A 115 8.67 17.75 -12.97
N LEU A 116 8.96 16.45 -13.09
CA LEU A 116 10.13 15.86 -12.46
C LEU A 116 11.41 16.26 -13.21
N PRO A 117 12.51 16.55 -12.50
CA PRO A 117 13.80 16.86 -13.12
C PRO A 117 14.35 15.71 -13.95
N THR A 118 14.26 14.47 -13.41
CA THR A 118 14.69 13.26 -14.14
C THR A 118 13.62 12.81 -15.13
N PRO A 119 13.95 12.69 -16.43
CA PRO A 119 13.00 12.23 -17.43
C PRO A 119 12.67 10.73 -17.26
N ASN A 120 11.45 10.34 -17.59
CA ASN A 120 10.95 8.95 -17.49
C ASN A 120 11.15 8.32 -16.11
N ALA A 121 11.07 9.13 -15.05
CA ALA A 121 11.27 8.68 -13.69
C ALA A 121 10.18 7.67 -13.24
N GLY A 122 8.97 7.74 -13.82
CA GLY A 122 7.87 6.85 -13.53
C GLY A 122 7.41 6.93 -12.07
N PRO A 123 6.98 8.11 -11.57
CA PRO A 123 6.55 8.26 -10.19
C PRO A 123 5.38 7.33 -9.90
N ASP A 124 5.40 6.67 -8.71
CA ASP A 124 4.43 5.62 -8.36
C ASP A 124 3.87 5.82 -6.94
N GLY A 125 4.54 5.30 -5.90
CA GLY A 125 4.14 5.50 -4.51
C GLY A 125 4.38 6.93 -4.05
N ILE A 126 3.51 7.45 -3.20
CA ILE A 126 3.58 8.82 -2.67
C ILE A 126 3.04 8.87 -1.25
N LEU A 127 3.69 9.62 -0.36
CA LEU A 127 3.27 9.76 1.03
C LEU A 127 3.72 11.10 1.61
N LEU A 128 2.91 11.69 2.49
CA LEU A 128 3.31 12.82 3.33
C LEU A 128 4.37 12.36 4.33
N GLY A 129 5.53 12.99 4.30
CA GLY A 129 6.62 12.71 5.24
C GLY A 129 6.45 13.42 6.59
N PRO A 130 7.15 12.94 7.63
CA PRO A 130 7.15 13.58 8.95
C PRO A 130 7.76 14.98 8.95
N ASP A 131 8.49 15.36 7.90
CA ASP A 131 9.06 16.70 7.67
C ASP A 131 8.05 17.67 7.02
N GLY A 132 6.79 17.24 6.79
CA GLY A 132 5.74 18.03 6.16
C GLY A 132 5.84 18.14 4.63
N ASN A 133 6.86 17.53 4.01
CA ASN A 133 6.99 17.45 2.57
C ASN A 133 6.33 16.16 2.04
N VAL A 134 6.03 16.14 0.76
CA VAL A 134 5.52 14.94 0.10
C VAL A 134 6.70 14.18 -0.51
N TRP A 135 6.79 12.90 -0.23
CA TRP A 135 7.82 11.99 -0.72
C TRP A 135 7.21 11.02 -1.72
N PHE A 136 7.95 10.69 -2.77
CA PHE A 136 7.48 9.82 -3.84
C PHE A 136 8.58 8.91 -4.39
N SER A 137 8.19 7.75 -4.90
CA SER A 137 9.11 6.84 -5.58
C SER A 137 9.23 7.20 -7.06
N GLU A 138 10.43 7.14 -7.59
CA GLU A 138 10.76 7.22 -9.01
C GLU A 138 11.20 5.84 -9.48
N THR A 139 10.19 4.99 -9.71
CA THR A 139 10.34 3.55 -9.86
C THR A 139 11.24 3.14 -11.02
N GLU A 140 11.18 3.83 -12.14
CA GLU A 140 11.90 3.42 -13.35
C GLU A 140 13.38 3.82 -13.31
N VAL A 141 13.77 4.73 -12.42
CA VAL A 141 15.15 5.22 -12.27
C VAL A 141 15.77 4.91 -10.90
N SER A 142 15.04 4.14 -10.05
CA SER A 142 15.49 3.74 -8.72
C SER A 142 15.92 4.91 -7.85
N ARG A 143 15.01 5.87 -7.70
CA ARG A 143 15.18 7.05 -6.84
C ARG A 143 13.98 7.27 -5.95
N ILE A 144 14.18 8.10 -4.95
CA ILE A 144 13.11 8.68 -4.13
C ILE A 144 13.18 10.18 -4.29
N GLY A 145 12.03 10.78 -4.63
CA GLY A 145 11.86 12.23 -4.70
C GLY A 145 11.18 12.78 -3.46
N ARG A 146 11.46 14.02 -3.17
CA ARG A 146 10.76 14.82 -2.16
C ARG A 146 10.35 16.16 -2.79
N ILE A 147 9.10 16.56 -2.60
CA ILE A 147 8.57 17.84 -3.06
C ILE A 147 8.03 18.65 -1.88
N THR A 148 8.43 19.90 -1.77
CA THR A 148 7.92 20.84 -0.78
C THR A 148 6.55 21.41 -1.21
N PRO A 149 5.76 22.01 -0.32
CA PRO A 149 4.47 22.61 -0.68
C PRO A 149 4.53 23.72 -1.73
N ASP A 150 5.68 24.38 -1.88
CA ASP A 150 5.96 25.39 -2.92
C ASP A 150 6.42 24.80 -4.26
N GLY A 151 6.61 23.46 -4.34
CA GLY A 151 6.95 22.77 -5.57
C GLY A 151 8.44 22.53 -5.79
N THR A 152 9.31 22.79 -4.81
CA THR A 152 10.74 22.47 -4.92
C THR A 152 10.98 20.98 -4.79
N ILE A 153 11.60 20.36 -5.81
CA ILE A 153 11.86 18.91 -5.87
C ILE A 153 13.33 18.62 -5.56
N THR A 154 13.55 17.61 -4.74
CA THR A 154 14.87 17.01 -4.43
C THR A 154 14.82 15.51 -4.70
N GLU A 155 15.81 14.95 -5.40
CA GLU A 155 15.89 13.53 -5.73
C GLU A 155 17.06 12.87 -4.99
N PHE A 156 16.81 11.67 -4.40
CA PHE A 156 17.77 10.86 -3.65
C PHE A 156 17.99 9.53 -4.37
N LYS A 157 19.25 9.13 -4.57
CA LYS A 157 19.61 7.85 -5.21
C LYS A 157 20.59 7.02 -4.40
N ASP A 158 21.36 7.68 -3.52
CA ASP A 158 22.45 7.02 -2.78
C ASP A 158 21.86 6.07 -1.71
N GLY A 159 22.39 4.85 -1.69
CA GLY A 159 21.92 3.80 -0.78
C GLY A 159 20.67 3.05 -1.24
N ILE A 160 20.12 3.37 -2.43
CA ILE A 160 19.02 2.63 -3.06
C ILE A 160 19.63 1.65 -4.08
N THR A 161 19.19 0.39 -4.05
CA THR A 161 19.67 -0.65 -4.97
C THR A 161 19.46 -0.22 -6.43
N PRO A 162 20.50 -0.15 -7.27
CA PRO A 162 20.34 0.16 -8.68
C PRO A 162 19.41 -0.85 -9.38
N GLY A 163 18.37 -0.36 -10.05
CA GLY A 163 17.31 -1.21 -10.61
C GLY A 163 16.33 -1.75 -9.59
N GLY A 164 16.38 -1.34 -8.31
CA GLY A 164 15.57 -1.86 -7.21
C GLY A 164 14.07 -1.62 -7.32
N LYS A 165 13.65 -0.62 -8.09
CA LYS A 165 12.25 -0.25 -8.31
C LYS A 165 11.49 0.04 -7.01
N PRO A 166 11.79 1.15 -6.32
CA PRO A 166 11.04 1.58 -5.15
C PRO A 166 9.56 1.82 -5.51
N LEU A 167 8.64 1.43 -4.62
CA LEU A 167 7.19 1.52 -4.85
C LEU A 167 6.47 2.24 -3.71
N SER A 168 5.93 1.49 -2.77
CA SER A 168 5.01 1.97 -1.73
C SER A 168 5.76 2.49 -0.51
N PHE A 169 5.15 3.43 0.19
CA PHE A 169 5.68 3.98 1.45
C PHE A 169 4.76 3.72 2.63
N SER A 170 5.39 3.62 3.80
CA SER A 170 4.76 3.77 5.12
C SER A 170 5.67 4.59 6.03
N GLN A 171 5.11 5.12 7.13
CA GLN A 171 5.85 5.97 8.06
C GLN A 171 6.02 5.28 9.42
N ARG A 172 7.27 5.29 9.96
CA ARG A 172 7.57 4.81 11.30
C ARG A 172 8.79 5.56 11.88
N ASP A 173 8.70 5.94 13.14
CA ASP A 173 9.79 6.50 13.92
C ASP A 173 10.55 7.65 13.23
N GLY A 174 9.80 8.60 12.63
CA GLY A 174 10.35 9.78 11.95
C GLY A 174 11.06 9.49 10.62
N ALA A 175 10.88 8.30 10.04
CA ALA A 175 11.41 7.90 8.75
C ALA A 175 10.34 7.29 7.85
N LEU A 176 10.60 7.25 6.55
CA LEU A 176 9.78 6.52 5.59
C LEU A 176 10.38 5.15 5.31
N TRP A 177 9.52 4.17 5.21
CA TRP A 177 9.84 2.80 4.86
C TRP A 177 9.22 2.48 3.51
N PHE A 178 9.97 1.88 2.61
CA PHE A 178 9.53 1.62 1.24
C PHE A 178 9.91 0.22 0.77
N SER A 179 9.14 -0.30 -0.16
CA SER A 179 9.45 -1.58 -0.81
C SER A 179 10.27 -1.36 -2.07
N GLU A 180 11.23 -2.25 -2.34
CA GLU A 180 11.98 -2.34 -3.59
C GLU A 180 11.67 -3.63 -4.31
N ALA A 181 10.73 -3.58 -5.27
CA ALA A 181 10.17 -4.76 -5.90
C ALA A 181 11.21 -5.62 -6.62
N ALA A 182 12.17 -5.02 -7.31
CA ALA A 182 13.25 -5.72 -7.99
C ALA A 182 14.53 -5.83 -7.14
N GLY A 183 14.70 -4.95 -6.13
CA GLY A 183 15.78 -5.02 -5.15
C GLY A 183 15.60 -6.14 -4.12
N ASN A 184 14.39 -6.70 -4.01
CA ASN A 184 14.05 -7.72 -3.03
C ASN A 184 14.36 -7.34 -1.59
N CYS A 185 14.10 -6.08 -1.23
CA CYS A 185 14.36 -5.52 0.09
C CYS A 185 13.27 -4.53 0.52
N ILE A 186 13.29 -4.20 1.80
CA ILE A 186 12.56 -3.08 2.38
C ILE A 186 13.58 -2.01 2.72
N GLY A 187 13.44 -0.83 2.13
CA GLY A 187 14.25 0.33 2.40
C GLY A 187 13.68 1.20 3.51
N ARG A 188 14.55 1.91 4.21
CA ARG A 188 14.22 2.97 5.16
C ARG A 188 14.98 4.24 4.75
N ILE A 189 14.28 5.34 4.53
CA ILE A 189 14.89 6.64 4.24
C ILE A 189 14.60 7.62 5.38
N ALA A 190 15.65 8.23 5.91
CA ALA A 190 15.55 9.32 6.87
C ALA A 190 15.28 10.66 6.14
N MET A 191 14.85 11.68 6.87
CA MET A 191 14.49 12.97 6.27
C MET A 191 15.68 13.76 5.69
N ASP A 192 16.90 13.36 6.01
CA ASP A 192 18.14 13.87 5.41
C ASP A 192 18.54 13.15 4.10
N GLY A 193 17.78 12.11 3.72
CA GLY A 193 18.05 11.30 2.52
C GLY A 193 18.89 10.05 2.77
N THR A 194 19.33 9.78 4.01
CA THR A 194 20.09 8.57 4.34
C THR A 194 19.21 7.32 4.22
N VAL A 195 19.66 6.35 3.41
CA VAL A 195 18.94 5.10 3.13
C VAL A 195 19.61 3.92 3.84
N THR A 196 18.81 3.00 4.34
CA THR A 196 19.19 1.69 4.88
C THR A 196 18.27 0.63 4.28
N GLU A 197 18.82 -0.45 3.76
CA GLU A 197 18.06 -1.55 3.16
C GLU A 197 18.09 -2.81 4.05
N PHE A 198 16.96 -3.53 4.07
CA PHE A 198 16.75 -4.77 4.80
C PHE A 198 16.38 -5.87 3.79
N PRO A 199 17.31 -6.80 3.47
CA PRO A 199 17.05 -7.87 2.51
C PRO A 199 15.93 -8.80 2.98
N ILE A 200 15.02 -9.16 2.08
CA ILE A 200 13.96 -10.13 2.34
C ILE A 200 14.56 -11.53 2.24
N PRO A 201 14.28 -12.45 3.20
CA PRO A 201 14.87 -13.80 3.20
C PRO A 201 14.52 -14.64 1.98
N SER A 202 13.26 -14.62 1.53
CA SER A 202 12.86 -15.30 0.30
C SER A 202 13.35 -14.55 -0.94
N HIS A 203 13.90 -15.28 -1.91
CA HIS A 203 14.34 -14.69 -3.19
C HIS A 203 13.14 -14.32 -4.06
N ASP A 204 13.30 -13.28 -4.88
CA ASP A 204 12.33 -12.82 -5.88
C ASP A 204 10.92 -12.59 -5.32
N SER A 205 10.82 -12.12 -4.08
CA SER A 205 9.54 -11.96 -3.38
C SER A 205 8.64 -10.89 -4.00
N GLN A 206 9.21 -9.93 -4.74
CA GLN A 206 8.52 -8.79 -5.32
C GLN A 206 7.65 -8.02 -4.29
N PRO A 207 8.27 -7.43 -3.27
CA PRO A 207 7.53 -6.67 -2.27
C PRO A 207 6.81 -5.47 -2.90
N ARG A 208 5.57 -5.19 -2.40
CA ARG A 208 4.75 -4.08 -2.91
C ARG A 208 4.26 -3.20 -1.76
N ALA A 209 2.94 -3.17 -1.51
CA ALA A 209 2.38 -2.32 -0.47
C ALA A 209 3.05 -2.56 0.89
N THR A 210 3.33 -1.47 1.59
CA THR A 210 3.84 -1.45 2.97
C THR A 210 2.83 -0.74 3.88
N ILE A 211 2.76 -1.14 5.14
CA ILE A 211 1.94 -0.48 6.16
C ILE A 211 2.63 -0.52 7.52
N ALA A 212 2.61 0.60 8.25
CA ALA A 212 3.04 0.64 9.64
C ALA A 212 1.94 0.10 10.54
N HIS A 213 2.30 -0.84 11.41
CA HIS A 213 1.40 -1.39 12.42
C HIS A 213 1.59 -0.69 13.77
N PRO A 214 0.52 -0.54 14.61
CA PRO A 214 0.61 0.13 15.91
C PRO A 214 1.61 -0.48 16.91
N ASP A 215 1.98 -1.77 16.74
CA ASP A 215 3.03 -2.43 17.54
C ASP A 215 4.46 -1.95 17.20
N GLY A 216 4.58 -1.08 16.19
CA GLY A 216 5.84 -0.53 15.69
C GLY A 216 6.55 -1.43 14.69
N SER A 217 5.90 -2.44 14.13
CA SER A 217 6.41 -3.19 12.96
C SER A 217 5.96 -2.55 11.63
N ILE A 218 6.69 -2.88 10.55
CA ILE A 218 6.25 -2.60 9.18
C ILE A 218 5.85 -3.93 8.56
N TRP A 219 4.63 -3.97 8.02
CA TRP A 219 4.15 -5.09 7.24
C TRP A 219 4.17 -4.78 5.75
N PHE A 220 4.39 -5.80 4.93
CA PHE A 220 4.40 -5.65 3.49
C PHE A 220 3.90 -6.92 2.80
N VAL A 221 3.41 -6.79 1.57
CA VAL A 221 2.98 -7.93 0.77
C VAL A 221 4.12 -8.40 -0.13
N GLU A 222 4.26 -9.70 -0.26
CA GLU A 222 5.19 -10.39 -1.17
C GLU A 222 4.38 -11.04 -2.29
N THR A 223 4.36 -10.41 -3.46
CA THR A 223 3.50 -10.84 -4.57
C THR A 223 3.87 -12.22 -5.10
N SER A 224 5.17 -12.51 -5.28
CA SER A 224 5.63 -13.74 -5.92
C SER A 224 5.77 -14.93 -4.96
N THR A 225 6.10 -14.68 -3.70
CA THR A 225 6.27 -15.72 -2.69
C THR A 225 4.99 -16.03 -1.92
N ASN A 226 3.92 -15.28 -2.20
CA ASN A 226 2.59 -15.49 -1.63
C ASN A 226 2.59 -15.40 -0.10
N ALA A 227 3.17 -14.31 0.43
CA ALA A 227 3.36 -14.09 1.86
C ALA A 227 3.09 -12.63 2.28
N LEU A 228 2.85 -12.43 3.56
CA LEU A 228 3.04 -11.15 4.23
C LEU A 228 4.39 -11.17 4.95
N GLY A 229 5.23 -10.17 4.69
CA GLY A 229 6.46 -9.94 5.43
C GLY A 229 6.26 -8.93 6.55
N ARG A 230 7.00 -9.09 7.65
CA ARG A 230 7.01 -8.20 8.80
C ARG A 230 8.44 -7.82 9.17
N VAL A 231 8.74 -6.53 9.16
CA VAL A 231 9.99 -5.97 9.70
C VAL A 231 9.72 -5.54 11.15
N ASP A 232 10.39 -6.13 12.10
CA ASP A 232 10.28 -5.72 13.51
C ASP A 232 11.07 -4.43 13.82
N ARG A 233 11.07 -3.97 15.08
CA ARG A 233 11.80 -2.76 15.47
C ARG A 233 13.32 -2.91 15.39
N ALA A 234 13.84 -4.12 15.40
CA ALA A 234 15.27 -4.41 15.25
C ALA A 234 15.70 -4.57 13.79
N GLY A 235 14.76 -4.49 12.83
CA GLY A 235 15.02 -4.68 11.41
C GLY A 235 15.00 -6.14 10.95
N LYS A 236 14.62 -7.08 11.82
CA LYS A 236 14.50 -8.50 11.46
C LYS A 236 13.22 -8.72 10.65
N ILE A 237 13.35 -9.43 9.54
CA ILE A 237 12.21 -9.81 8.69
C ILE A 237 11.76 -11.23 9.00
N VAL A 238 10.44 -11.40 9.12
CA VAL A 238 9.74 -12.70 9.24
C VAL A 238 8.63 -12.73 8.19
N GLU A 239 8.47 -13.87 7.52
CA GLU A 239 7.53 -14.07 6.43
C GLU A 239 6.41 -15.04 6.86
N TYR A 240 5.15 -14.70 6.56
CA TYR A 240 3.95 -15.47 6.89
C TYR A 240 3.21 -15.85 5.60
N LYS A 241 3.16 -17.13 5.26
CA LYS A 241 2.48 -17.62 4.05
C LYS A 241 0.98 -17.49 4.17
N VAL A 242 0.33 -17.04 3.09
CA VAL A 242 -1.13 -17.07 2.97
C VAL A 242 -1.62 -18.43 2.50
N THR A 243 -2.89 -18.74 2.80
CA THR A 243 -3.44 -20.10 2.57
C THR A 243 -3.75 -20.35 1.10
N THR A 244 -4.35 -19.38 0.41
CA THR A 244 -4.69 -19.50 -1.01
C THR A 244 -3.40 -19.45 -1.86
N PRO A 245 -3.10 -20.49 -2.67
CA PRO A 245 -1.91 -20.50 -3.52
C PRO A 245 -2.04 -19.51 -4.68
N ASN A 246 -0.91 -18.91 -5.08
CA ASN A 246 -0.81 -17.97 -6.20
C ASN A 246 -1.79 -16.79 -6.09
N ALA A 247 -2.04 -16.32 -4.89
CA ALA A 247 -3.03 -15.25 -4.63
C ALA A 247 -2.64 -13.90 -5.25
N SER A 248 -1.35 -13.66 -5.53
CA SER A 248 -0.83 -12.39 -6.06
C SER A 248 -1.21 -11.20 -5.18
N LEU A 249 -0.64 -11.15 -3.98
CA LEU A 249 -0.94 -10.10 -3.00
C LEU A 249 -0.56 -8.72 -3.53
N ARG A 250 -1.40 -7.69 -3.28
CA ARG A 250 -1.19 -6.33 -3.80
C ARG A 250 -1.22 -5.25 -2.74
N GLY A 251 -2.28 -5.16 -1.97
CA GLY A 251 -2.50 -4.16 -0.93
C GLY A 251 -2.53 -4.76 0.46
N VAL A 252 -2.17 -3.99 1.48
CA VAL A 252 -2.31 -4.33 2.90
C VAL A 252 -2.70 -3.10 3.70
N ALA A 253 -3.57 -3.28 4.68
CA ALA A 253 -4.00 -2.26 5.64
C ALA A 253 -4.11 -2.86 7.03
N VAL A 254 -4.02 -2.03 8.05
CA VAL A 254 -4.37 -2.38 9.43
C VAL A 254 -5.84 -2.04 9.63
N GLY A 255 -6.66 -3.03 9.95
CA GLY A 255 -8.08 -2.85 10.20
C GLY A 255 -8.37 -2.17 11.55
N PRO A 256 -9.64 -1.78 11.79
CA PRO A 256 -10.04 -1.17 13.06
C PRO A 256 -9.91 -2.11 14.25
N ASP A 257 -9.78 -3.40 13.98
CA ASP A 257 -9.57 -4.50 14.93
C ASP A 257 -8.08 -4.77 15.24
N GLY A 258 -7.18 -4.08 14.54
CA GLY A 258 -5.72 -4.27 14.62
C GLY A 258 -5.19 -5.44 13.79
N ASP A 259 -6.06 -6.16 13.06
CA ASP A 259 -5.63 -7.24 12.16
C ASP A 259 -5.16 -6.69 10.80
N LEU A 260 -4.35 -7.48 10.10
CA LEU A 260 -3.89 -7.19 8.75
C LEU A 260 -4.95 -7.64 7.75
N TRP A 261 -5.43 -6.71 6.93
CA TRP A 261 -6.34 -6.97 5.83
C TRP A 261 -5.60 -6.75 4.51
N PHE A 262 -5.71 -7.67 3.58
CA PHE A 262 -4.95 -7.63 2.33
C PHE A 262 -5.75 -8.12 1.13
N THR A 263 -5.35 -7.67 -0.05
CA THR A 263 -5.98 -8.07 -1.31
C THR A 263 -5.22 -9.23 -1.95
N GLU A 264 -5.96 -10.24 -2.36
CA GLU A 264 -5.52 -11.39 -3.14
C GLU A 264 -6.00 -11.22 -4.58
N ASN A 265 -5.19 -10.54 -5.40
CA ASN A 265 -5.60 -10.05 -6.73
C ASN A 265 -6.05 -11.17 -7.66
N PHE A 266 -5.24 -12.24 -7.83
CA PHE A 266 -5.58 -13.35 -8.73
C PHE A 266 -6.59 -14.32 -8.11
N ALA A 267 -6.57 -14.46 -6.80
CA ALA A 267 -7.54 -15.29 -6.11
C ALA A 267 -8.91 -14.64 -5.95
N ASN A 268 -9.02 -13.35 -6.24
CA ASN A 268 -10.24 -12.55 -6.13
C ASN A 268 -10.84 -12.58 -4.72
N LYS A 269 -9.96 -12.40 -3.69
CA LYS A 269 -10.34 -12.46 -2.28
C LYS A 269 -9.78 -11.27 -1.49
N ILE A 270 -10.36 -11.07 -0.32
CA ILE A 270 -9.79 -10.26 0.76
C ILE A 270 -9.34 -11.21 1.88
N GLY A 271 -8.06 -11.18 2.20
CA GLY A 271 -7.49 -11.96 3.30
C GLY A 271 -7.46 -11.16 4.60
N ARG A 272 -7.51 -11.86 5.75
CA ARG A 272 -7.34 -11.31 7.09
C ARG A 272 -6.37 -12.16 7.89
N MET A 273 -5.38 -11.53 8.50
CA MET A 273 -4.32 -12.16 9.29
C MET A 273 -4.14 -11.41 10.61
N ALA A 274 -3.98 -12.14 11.70
CA ALA A 274 -3.64 -11.55 13.00
C ALA A 274 -2.18 -11.06 13.01
N PRO A 275 -1.80 -10.09 13.88
CA PRO A 275 -0.43 -9.57 13.96
C PRO A 275 0.63 -10.60 14.39
N ASP A 276 0.23 -11.76 14.90
CA ASP A 276 1.09 -12.91 15.19
C ASP A 276 1.35 -13.81 13.98
N GLY A 277 0.73 -13.52 12.82
CA GLY A 277 0.84 -14.27 11.58
C GLY A 277 -0.21 -15.38 11.40
N GLY A 278 -1.16 -15.52 12.32
CA GLY A 278 -2.27 -16.47 12.22
C GLY A 278 -3.30 -16.01 11.18
N MET A 279 -3.58 -16.84 10.15
CA MET A 279 -4.68 -16.58 9.21
C MET A 279 -6.03 -16.66 9.92
N LEU A 280 -6.85 -15.62 9.74
CA LEU A 280 -8.19 -15.51 10.35
C LEU A 280 -9.31 -15.76 9.33
N GLY A 281 -9.05 -15.56 8.05
CA GLY A 281 -10.01 -15.84 6.98
C GLY A 281 -9.58 -15.29 5.63
N GLU A 282 -10.22 -15.81 4.59
CA GLU A 282 -10.13 -15.35 3.20
C GLU A 282 -11.56 -15.30 2.65
N TYR A 283 -11.96 -14.16 2.07
CA TYR A 283 -13.35 -13.84 1.74
C TYR A 283 -13.46 -13.50 0.25
N GLU A 284 -14.36 -14.18 -0.45
CA GLU A 284 -14.60 -13.96 -1.87
C GLU A 284 -15.11 -12.55 -2.16
N ILE A 285 -14.55 -11.90 -3.19
CA ILE A 285 -15.06 -10.64 -3.73
C ILE A 285 -16.22 -10.98 -4.66
N PRO A 286 -17.41 -10.30 -4.53
CA PRO A 286 -18.59 -10.64 -5.30
C PRO A 286 -18.40 -10.59 -6.81
N THR A 287 -17.78 -9.52 -7.34
CA THR A 287 -17.46 -9.41 -8.77
C THR A 287 -16.25 -10.29 -9.11
N PRO A 288 -16.40 -11.29 -10.02
CA PRO A 288 -15.30 -12.18 -10.38
C PRO A 288 -14.20 -11.45 -11.16
N ALA A 289 -12.95 -11.90 -11.00
CA ALA A 289 -11.77 -11.32 -11.66
C ALA A 289 -11.70 -9.80 -11.54
N SER A 290 -12.04 -9.28 -10.36
CA SER A 290 -12.21 -7.85 -10.11
C SER A 290 -10.91 -7.05 -10.17
N GLY A 291 -9.75 -7.72 -10.05
CA GLY A 291 -8.44 -7.08 -10.06
C GLY A 291 -8.19 -6.27 -8.79
N ALA A 292 -8.52 -6.80 -7.61
CA ALA A 292 -8.33 -6.11 -6.33
C ALA A 292 -6.87 -5.68 -6.12
N ARG A 293 -6.64 -4.39 -5.77
CA ARG A 293 -5.28 -3.83 -5.64
C ARG A 293 -5.04 -3.18 -4.28
N CYS A 294 -5.33 -1.90 -4.14
CA CYS A 294 -5.18 -1.18 -2.89
C CYS A 294 -6.28 -1.58 -1.90
N ILE A 295 -5.96 -1.60 -0.62
CA ILE A 295 -6.94 -1.64 0.48
C ILE A 295 -6.52 -0.61 1.52
N THR A 296 -7.48 0.14 2.05
CA THR A 296 -7.25 1.17 3.08
C THR A 296 -8.35 1.11 4.13
N ALA A 297 -7.97 1.26 5.39
CA ALA A 297 -8.91 1.44 6.48
C ALA A 297 -9.28 2.92 6.61
N MET A 298 -10.54 3.21 6.89
CA MET A 298 -11.03 4.57 7.11
C MET A 298 -11.56 4.76 8.54
N SER A 299 -11.59 6.00 8.97
CA SER A 299 -12.01 6.43 10.32
C SER A 299 -13.47 6.02 10.66
N ASN A 300 -14.27 5.68 9.65
CA ASN A 300 -15.64 5.17 9.82
C ASN A 300 -15.70 3.67 10.25
N GLY A 301 -14.54 3.04 10.52
CA GLY A 301 -14.44 1.63 10.94
C GLY A 301 -14.58 0.61 9.83
N ARG A 302 -14.53 1.04 8.57
CA ARG A 302 -14.62 0.17 7.39
C ARG A 302 -13.30 0.19 6.61
N LEU A 303 -13.11 -0.84 5.76
CA LEU A 303 -12.02 -0.84 4.80
C LEU A 303 -12.59 -0.70 3.39
N TYR A 304 -11.83 -0.02 2.54
CA TYR A 304 -12.18 0.15 1.13
C TYR A 304 -11.04 -0.37 0.26
N PHE A 305 -11.39 -1.02 -0.85
CA PHE A 305 -10.41 -1.53 -1.78
C PHE A 305 -10.78 -1.20 -3.23
N THR A 306 -9.75 -1.04 -4.05
CA THR A 306 -9.92 -0.75 -5.48
C THR A 306 -9.99 -2.04 -6.27
N GLN A 307 -10.90 -2.11 -7.23
CA GLN A 307 -11.07 -3.23 -8.16
C GLN A 307 -10.71 -2.75 -9.57
N TRP A 308 -9.43 -2.89 -9.91
CA TRP A 308 -8.81 -2.26 -11.07
C TRP A 308 -9.43 -2.71 -12.40
N ASP A 309 -9.72 -4.00 -12.56
CA ASP A 309 -10.30 -4.55 -13.79
C ASP A 309 -11.80 -4.29 -13.89
N ALA A 310 -12.50 -4.31 -12.76
CA ALA A 310 -13.94 -4.13 -12.69
C ALA A 310 -14.40 -2.66 -12.69
N GLY A 311 -13.51 -1.71 -12.38
CA GLY A 311 -13.88 -0.29 -12.24
C GLY A 311 -14.84 -0.05 -11.07
N LEU A 312 -14.55 -0.69 -9.92
CA LEU A 312 -15.37 -0.61 -8.72
C LEU A 312 -14.53 -0.18 -7.51
N ILE A 313 -15.21 0.37 -6.51
CA ILE A 313 -14.72 0.46 -5.14
C ILE A 313 -15.43 -0.61 -4.32
N GLY A 314 -14.66 -1.52 -3.71
CA GLY A 314 -15.17 -2.48 -2.73
C GLY A 314 -15.14 -1.90 -1.33
N GLU A 315 -16.11 -2.27 -0.50
CA GLU A 315 -16.26 -1.88 0.89
C GLU A 315 -16.33 -3.13 1.75
N VAL A 316 -15.43 -3.26 2.72
CA VAL A 316 -15.42 -4.35 3.71
C VAL A 316 -15.94 -3.80 5.04
N ILE A 317 -16.98 -4.44 5.58
CA ILE A 317 -17.56 -4.11 6.87
C ILE A 317 -17.17 -5.24 7.85
N PRO A 318 -16.12 -5.05 8.67
CA PRO A 318 -15.70 -6.04 9.68
C PRO A 318 -16.82 -6.34 10.67
N ARG A 319 -16.87 -7.61 11.17
CA ARG A 319 -17.83 -8.06 12.19
C ARG A 319 -17.10 -8.71 13.35
#